data_126a0c966c01431c08bb9fad2aa06909
#
_entry.id   126a0c966c01431c08bb9fad2aa06909
#
_cell.length_a   1.000
_cell.length_b   1.000
_cell.length_c   1.000
_cell.angle_alpha   90.00
_cell.angle_beta   90.00
_cell.angle_gamma   90.00
#
_symmetry.space_group_name_H-M   'P 1'
#
loop_
_entity.id
_entity.type
_entity.pdbx_description
1 polymer ?
#
loop_
_entity_poly.entity_id
_entity_poly.type
_entity_poly.pdbx_seq_one_letter_code
_entity_poly.pdbx_strand_id
1 'polypeptide(L)'
;MSFINELMANTGYTKQICLVGGAVRDKLLCLPIKDRDYVAVGYSEKDFSHLSRAGKSFPVFLRQDGSQIALARREKKVSAGYNGFCVQTKQVSLQEDLKRRDLTINSIALDEAKGEYYDPFNGIQDLKNKILRHTSESFCEDPLRVLRIARFRARFGICWKIHPSTKVLIYQMRKELESLEPNRVYREVESAMQTPNTSLFFETLFELGVLDIIFPHLYALTTLKEGNLHHLEASVFAHTMEVLKITESLAKTLQATQQISNKQLLILKFAALYHDIAKPYCYRHFGNSSGHDKQEYILPALDIFIPKSIQKPMLQLIKNHTKIYKLDEMRPSKIIEFFDSFCRDKSLLNLQIALLFADRKGRIDLQDSTTQSKDSPYDSLSNQAFRQRILQTFNALNAYSPKLWLESQKNLPNAQAIKAHILQEKIKILDSVFYQV
;
A
#
# COMPACT_ATOMS: atom_id res chain seq x y z
N MET A 1 21.19 50.80 -24.82
CA MET A 1 20.59 49.93 -23.78
C MET A 1 19.13 49.54 -24.03
N SER A 2 18.40 50.24 -24.93
CA SER A 2 16.96 49.91 -25.19
C SER A 2 16.77 48.68 -26.06
N PHE A 3 17.64 48.45 -27.06
CA PHE A 3 17.51 47.36 -28.02
C PHE A 3 17.77 45.95 -27.45
N ILE A 4 18.63 45.85 -26.44
CA ILE A 4 18.93 44.59 -25.73
C ILE A 4 17.76 44.24 -24.79
N ASN A 5 17.11 45.23 -24.18
CA ASN A 5 15.95 45.03 -23.32
C ASN A 5 14.70 44.69 -24.13
N GLU A 6 14.53 45.17 -25.34
CA GLU A 6 13.43 44.79 -26.26
C GLU A 6 13.62 43.36 -26.81
N LEU A 7 14.86 42.96 -27.13
CA LEU A 7 15.17 41.55 -27.51
C LEU A 7 14.98 40.57 -26.36
N MET A 8 15.28 40.97 -25.12
CA MET A 8 15.04 40.18 -23.90
C MET A 8 13.54 40.11 -23.54
N ALA A 9 12.76 41.14 -23.82
CA ALA A 9 11.31 41.16 -23.58
C ALA A 9 10.54 40.24 -24.53
N ASN A 10 11.09 39.93 -25.72
CA ASN A 10 10.43 39.10 -26.73
C ASN A 10 10.76 37.59 -26.62
N THR A 11 11.67 37.17 -25.72
CA THR A 11 12.02 35.73 -25.61
C THR A 11 11.26 34.99 -24.53
N GLY A 12 10.44 35.64 -23.68
CA GLY A 12 9.54 35.01 -22.70
C GLY A 12 10.20 34.12 -21.62
N TYR A 13 11.54 34.06 -21.60
CA TYR A 13 12.32 33.15 -20.74
C TYR A 13 13.17 33.92 -19.73
N THR A 14 12.52 34.71 -18.87
CA THR A 14 13.19 35.28 -17.70
C THR A 14 13.70 34.16 -16.80
N LYS A 15 14.98 34.22 -16.40
CA LYS A 15 15.55 33.25 -15.44
C LYS A 15 14.77 33.29 -14.14
N GLN A 16 14.17 32.17 -13.77
CA GLN A 16 13.41 32.01 -12.51
C GLN A 16 13.53 30.60 -11.98
N ILE A 17 13.47 30.48 -10.65
CA ILE A 17 13.43 29.19 -9.96
C ILE A 17 12.19 29.20 -9.08
N CYS A 18 11.28 28.25 -9.33
CA CYS A 18 10.01 28.16 -8.60
C CYS A 18 9.91 26.82 -7.88
N LEU A 19 9.39 26.83 -6.65
CA LEU A 19 8.93 25.62 -5.96
C LEU A 19 7.72 25.08 -6.71
N VAL A 20 7.64 23.76 -6.89
CA VAL A 20 6.58 23.14 -7.71
C VAL A 20 6.05 21.84 -7.11
N GLY A 21 4.94 21.36 -7.65
CA GLY A 21 4.45 19.98 -7.41
C GLY A 21 3.91 19.76 -6.00
N GLY A 22 4.33 18.62 -5.41
CA GLY A 22 3.85 18.18 -4.11
C GLY A 22 4.06 19.17 -2.98
N ALA A 23 5.18 19.90 -3.00
CA ALA A 23 5.50 20.90 -1.97
C ALA A 23 4.54 22.09 -1.98
N VAL A 24 4.20 22.61 -3.16
CA VAL A 24 3.24 23.72 -3.30
C VAL A 24 1.84 23.28 -2.90
N ARG A 25 1.40 22.09 -3.38
CA ARG A 25 0.13 21.50 -2.99
C ARG A 25 0.01 21.32 -1.48
N ASP A 26 1.02 20.70 -0.85
CA ASP A 26 0.99 20.40 0.58
C ASP A 26 1.04 21.69 1.41
N LYS A 27 1.78 22.73 0.96
CA LYS A 27 1.75 24.09 1.55
C LYS A 27 0.35 24.71 1.52
N LEU A 28 -0.34 24.62 0.37
CA LEU A 28 -1.70 25.16 0.21
C LEU A 28 -2.74 24.37 1.03
N LEU A 29 -2.48 23.09 1.30
CA LEU A 29 -3.32 22.25 2.17
C LEU A 29 -2.93 22.30 3.65
N CYS A 30 -1.95 23.13 4.03
CA CYS A 30 -1.40 23.21 5.39
C CYS A 30 -0.89 21.83 5.91
N LEU A 31 -0.37 21.01 5.01
CA LEU A 31 0.21 19.70 5.32
C LEU A 31 1.75 19.81 5.44
N PRO A 32 2.40 18.92 6.22
CA PRO A 32 3.86 18.85 6.27
C PRO A 32 4.48 18.62 4.89
N ILE A 33 5.44 19.47 4.51
CA ILE A 33 6.21 19.34 3.27
C ILE A 33 7.35 18.36 3.54
N LYS A 34 7.39 17.24 2.79
CA LYS A 34 8.45 16.23 2.90
C LYS A 34 9.63 16.54 2.01
N ASP A 35 9.35 16.81 0.74
CA ASP A 35 10.36 17.03 -0.29
C ASP A 35 10.08 18.37 -0.98
N ARG A 36 11.16 19.11 -1.31
CA ARG A 36 11.06 20.38 -2.02
C ARG A 36 11.68 20.23 -3.40
N ASP A 37 10.82 20.30 -4.41
CA ASP A 37 11.19 20.24 -5.81
C ASP A 37 11.08 21.61 -6.45
N TYR A 38 12.15 22.05 -7.10
CA TYR A 38 12.21 23.30 -7.82
C TYR A 38 12.35 23.09 -9.32
N VAL A 39 11.75 23.97 -10.10
CA VAL A 39 11.95 24.06 -11.55
C VAL A 39 12.69 25.34 -11.88
N ALA A 40 13.77 25.21 -12.64
CA ALA A 40 14.59 26.30 -13.14
C ALA A 40 14.26 26.56 -14.62
N VAL A 41 13.72 27.72 -14.92
CA VAL A 41 13.38 28.22 -16.26
C VAL A 41 14.46 29.18 -16.74
N GLY A 42 14.93 29.04 -17.98
CA GLY A 42 15.96 29.90 -18.56
C GLY A 42 17.39 29.61 -18.10
N TYR A 43 17.59 28.49 -17.38
CA TYR A 43 18.88 28.01 -16.93
C TYR A 43 19.36 26.82 -17.80
N SER A 44 20.65 26.53 -17.70
CA SER A 44 21.32 25.38 -18.31
C SER A 44 21.97 24.50 -17.25
N GLU A 45 22.37 23.28 -17.59
CA GLU A 45 23.10 22.39 -16.67
C GLU A 45 24.39 23.04 -16.13
N LYS A 46 25.03 23.91 -16.92
CA LYS A 46 26.26 24.61 -16.52
C LYS A 46 26.04 25.53 -15.33
N ASP A 47 24.87 26.14 -15.22
CA ASP A 47 24.52 27.02 -14.10
C ASP A 47 24.48 26.28 -12.74
N PHE A 48 24.32 24.96 -12.76
CA PHE A 48 24.22 24.08 -11.59
C PHE A 48 25.40 23.09 -11.46
N SER A 49 26.52 23.33 -12.18
CA SER A 49 27.70 22.45 -12.18
C SER A 49 28.35 22.27 -10.80
N HIS A 50 28.09 23.19 -9.86
CA HIS A 50 28.55 23.13 -8.47
C HIS A 50 27.70 22.22 -7.56
N LEU A 51 26.55 21.70 -8.05
CA LEU A 51 25.65 20.83 -7.32
C LEU A 51 25.85 19.36 -7.74
N SER A 52 25.55 18.44 -6.81
CA SER A 52 25.54 17.00 -7.11
C SER A 52 24.42 16.68 -8.10
N ARG A 53 24.73 15.90 -9.14
CA ARG A 53 23.77 15.50 -10.16
C ARG A 53 23.20 14.11 -9.85
N ALA A 54 21.88 13.97 -9.83
CA ALA A 54 21.16 12.70 -9.80
C ALA A 54 20.37 12.49 -11.11
N GLY A 55 20.07 11.23 -11.43
CA GLY A 55 19.31 10.87 -12.64
C GLY A 55 20.17 10.74 -13.92
N LYS A 56 19.96 9.63 -14.67
CA LYS A 56 20.67 9.35 -15.91
C LYS A 56 20.07 10.09 -17.12
N SER A 57 18.74 10.05 -17.22
CA SER A 57 18.01 10.60 -18.38
C SER A 57 17.60 12.06 -18.19
N PHE A 58 17.40 12.49 -16.93
CA PHE A 58 16.99 13.84 -16.59
C PHE A 58 17.83 14.34 -15.44
N PRO A 59 18.70 15.33 -15.67
CA PRO A 59 19.51 15.88 -14.61
C PRO A 59 18.66 16.58 -13.56
N VAL A 60 18.76 16.08 -12.35
CA VAL A 60 18.24 16.70 -11.14
C VAL A 60 19.44 17.09 -10.30
N PHE A 61 19.48 18.32 -9.86
CA PHE A 61 20.57 18.87 -9.05
C PHE A 61 20.15 18.88 -7.58
N LEU A 62 20.98 18.30 -6.73
CA LEU A 62 20.72 18.18 -5.29
C LEU A 62 21.36 19.36 -4.55
N ARG A 63 20.56 20.08 -3.77
CA ARG A 63 21.07 21.12 -2.84
C ARG A 63 21.51 20.48 -1.51
N GLN A 64 22.29 21.24 -0.73
CA GLN A 64 22.77 20.80 0.59
C GLN A 64 21.64 20.58 1.61
N ASP A 65 20.52 21.29 1.47
CA ASP A 65 19.31 21.14 2.30
C ASP A 65 18.44 19.94 1.91
N GLY A 66 18.89 19.12 0.95
CA GLY A 66 18.16 17.98 0.41
C GLY A 66 17.10 18.33 -0.65
N SER A 67 16.88 19.61 -0.93
CA SER A 67 15.96 20.01 -2.00
C SER A 67 16.53 19.72 -3.40
N GLN A 68 15.64 19.60 -4.38
CA GLN A 68 15.99 19.20 -5.74
C GLN A 68 15.65 20.32 -6.73
N ILE A 69 16.54 20.55 -7.71
CA ILE A 69 16.31 21.47 -8.82
C ILE A 69 16.33 20.68 -10.12
N ALA A 70 15.30 20.78 -10.93
CA ALA A 70 15.28 20.29 -12.29
C ALA A 70 15.16 21.44 -13.28
N LEU A 71 15.74 21.30 -14.47
CA LEU A 71 15.49 22.26 -15.55
C LEU A 71 14.05 22.10 -16.07
N ALA A 72 13.40 23.21 -16.39
CA ALA A 72 12.12 23.18 -17.10
C ALA A 72 12.27 22.38 -18.39
N ARG A 73 11.31 21.49 -18.66
CA ARG A 73 11.41 20.59 -19.80
C ARG A 73 10.07 20.34 -20.48
N ARG A 74 10.14 20.07 -21.76
CA ARG A 74 9.07 19.51 -22.58
C ARG A 74 9.42 18.05 -22.87
N GLU A 75 8.48 17.17 -22.65
CA GLU A 75 8.60 15.75 -22.96
C GLU A 75 7.73 15.45 -24.21
N LYS A 76 8.24 14.66 -25.14
CA LYS A 76 7.48 14.18 -26.30
C LYS A 76 7.69 12.67 -26.41
N LYS A 77 6.59 11.92 -26.37
CA LYS A 77 6.63 10.46 -26.57
C LYS A 77 7.00 10.17 -28.02
N VAL A 78 8.10 9.45 -28.23
CA VAL A 78 8.60 9.07 -29.57
C VAL A 78 8.55 7.56 -29.80
N SER A 79 8.40 6.75 -28.73
CA SER A 79 8.21 5.30 -28.82
C SER A 79 7.42 4.79 -27.60
N ALA A 80 6.99 3.52 -27.66
CA ALA A 80 6.33 2.88 -26.53
C ALA A 80 7.31 2.63 -25.35
N GLY A 81 6.77 2.68 -24.11
CA GLY A 81 7.52 2.41 -22.88
C GLY A 81 8.15 3.65 -22.22
N TYR A 82 8.73 3.43 -21.04
CA TYR A 82 9.27 4.47 -20.15
C TYR A 82 10.46 5.24 -20.75
N ASN A 83 11.27 4.62 -21.60
CA ASN A 83 12.44 5.23 -22.21
C ASN A 83 12.14 5.90 -23.57
N GLY A 84 10.87 5.93 -23.97
CA GLY A 84 10.43 6.45 -25.27
C GLY A 84 10.20 7.96 -25.31
N PHE A 85 10.78 8.75 -24.42
CA PHE A 85 10.62 10.20 -24.39
C PHE A 85 11.84 10.94 -24.93
N CYS A 86 11.60 11.86 -25.85
CA CYS A 86 12.56 12.90 -26.20
C CYS A 86 12.33 14.10 -25.28
N VAL A 87 13.41 14.57 -24.65
CA VAL A 87 13.36 15.66 -23.68
C VAL A 87 14.05 16.89 -24.26
N GLN A 88 13.34 18.00 -24.23
CA GLN A 88 13.86 19.31 -24.60
C GLN A 88 13.87 20.22 -23.36
N THR A 89 15.03 20.80 -23.04
CA THR A 89 15.19 21.75 -21.91
C THR A 89 15.43 23.19 -22.38
N LYS A 90 15.78 23.39 -23.63
CA LYS A 90 16.01 24.73 -24.19
C LYS A 90 14.69 25.36 -24.58
N GLN A 91 14.53 26.64 -24.25
CA GLN A 91 13.33 27.43 -24.61
C GLN A 91 12.01 26.78 -24.14
N VAL A 92 11.98 26.34 -22.89
CA VAL A 92 10.79 25.79 -22.25
C VAL A 92 10.30 26.76 -21.18
N SER A 93 9.04 27.17 -21.29
CA SER A 93 8.38 28.02 -20.29
C SER A 93 7.96 27.26 -19.05
N LEU A 94 7.71 27.97 -17.95
CA LEU A 94 7.15 27.37 -16.74
C LEU A 94 5.81 26.69 -17.01
N GLN A 95 4.94 27.31 -17.82
CA GLN A 95 3.65 26.73 -18.18
C GLN A 95 3.78 25.40 -18.91
N GLU A 96 4.74 25.26 -19.81
CA GLU A 96 4.96 23.99 -20.53
C GLU A 96 5.47 22.88 -19.60
N ASP A 97 6.34 23.21 -18.63
CA ASP A 97 6.75 22.23 -17.62
C ASP A 97 5.58 21.81 -16.74
N LEU A 98 4.75 22.75 -16.31
CA LEU A 98 3.56 22.44 -15.51
C LEU A 98 2.53 21.63 -16.28
N LYS A 99 2.36 21.91 -17.61
CA LYS A 99 1.38 21.23 -18.48
C LYS A 99 1.60 19.71 -18.56
N ARG A 100 2.84 19.24 -18.56
CA ARG A 100 3.17 17.81 -18.66
C ARG A 100 2.94 17.02 -17.35
N ARG A 101 2.62 17.69 -16.23
CA ARG A 101 2.42 17.03 -14.93
C ARG A 101 1.11 16.26 -14.89
N ASP A 102 0.98 15.39 -13.89
CA ASP A 102 -0.14 14.46 -13.76
C ASP A 102 -1.48 15.17 -13.46
N LEU A 103 -1.54 15.95 -12.40
CA LEU A 103 -2.76 16.57 -11.90
C LEU A 103 -2.63 18.09 -11.78
N THR A 104 -3.73 18.82 -11.98
CA THR A 104 -3.81 20.27 -11.80
C THR A 104 -3.27 20.69 -10.42
N ILE A 105 -3.61 19.96 -9.38
CA ILE A 105 -3.15 20.20 -8.01
C ILE A 105 -1.63 20.06 -7.80
N ASN A 106 -0.93 19.41 -8.73
CA ASN A 106 0.53 19.28 -8.75
C ASN A 106 1.18 20.18 -9.82
N SER A 107 0.37 20.95 -10.55
CA SER A 107 0.79 21.82 -11.65
C SER A 107 0.73 23.31 -11.27
N ILE A 108 0.99 23.57 -9.99
CA ILE A 108 1.08 24.90 -9.39
C ILE A 108 2.55 25.19 -9.09
N ALA A 109 3.01 26.38 -9.37
CA ALA A 109 4.33 26.86 -8.99
C ALA A 109 4.23 28.02 -7.98
N LEU A 110 5.25 28.15 -7.15
CA LEU A 110 5.42 29.25 -6.20
C LEU A 110 6.80 29.90 -6.40
N ASP A 111 6.81 31.17 -6.75
CA ASP A 111 7.99 32.02 -6.63
C ASP A 111 8.12 32.41 -5.16
N GLU A 112 9.02 31.74 -4.42
CA GLU A 112 9.19 31.99 -2.99
C GLU A 112 9.79 33.36 -2.70
N ALA A 113 10.53 33.94 -3.64
CA ALA A 113 11.12 35.27 -3.46
C ALA A 113 10.07 36.38 -3.51
N LYS A 114 9.05 36.22 -4.36
CA LYS A 114 7.95 37.17 -4.50
C LYS A 114 6.72 36.82 -3.66
N GLY A 115 6.62 35.56 -3.23
CA GLY A 115 5.42 35.02 -2.58
C GLY A 115 4.25 34.80 -3.55
N GLU A 116 4.51 34.74 -4.86
CA GLU A 116 3.48 34.68 -5.90
C GLU A 116 3.26 33.25 -6.40
N TYR A 117 1.99 32.86 -6.52
CA TYR A 117 1.59 31.57 -7.11
C TYR A 117 1.33 31.72 -8.61
N TYR A 118 1.84 30.78 -9.40
CA TYR A 118 1.54 30.64 -10.80
C TYR A 118 0.72 29.37 -11.04
N ASP A 119 -0.55 29.53 -11.39
CA ASP A 119 -1.53 28.45 -11.50
C ASP A 119 -2.29 28.51 -12.84
N PRO A 120 -1.66 28.15 -13.97
CA PRO A 120 -2.29 28.25 -15.29
C PRO A 120 -3.36 27.19 -15.56
N PHE A 121 -3.51 26.20 -14.68
CA PHE A 121 -4.42 25.06 -14.84
C PHE A 121 -5.50 24.99 -13.76
N ASN A 122 -5.72 26.06 -13.00
CA ASN A 122 -6.72 26.15 -11.93
C ASN A 122 -6.57 25.10 -10.82
N GLY A 123 -5.34 24.68 -10.52
CA GLY A 123 -5.04 23.69 -9.49
C GLY A 123 -5.43 24.16 -8.09
N ILE A 124 -5.32 25.46 -7.78
CA ILE A 124 -5.75 26.03 -6.50
C ILE A 124 -7.27 25.90 -6.34
N GLN A 125 -8.04 26.09 -7.40
CA GLN A 125 -9.49 25.91 -7.32
C GLN A 125 -9.86 24.44 -7.16
N ASP A 126 -9.17 23.54 -7.86
CA ASP A 126 -9.36 22.08 -7.71
C ASP A 126 -8.97 21.61 -6.29
N LEU A 127 -7.92 22.18 -5.65
CA LEU A 127 -7.57 21.94 -4.24
C LEU A 127 -8.71 22.33 -3.31
N LYS A 128 -9.28 23.54 -3.45
CA LYS A 128 -10.41 24.02 -2.66
C LYS A 128 -11.64 23.14 -2.79
N ASN A 129 -11.91 22.68 -4.01
CA ASN A 129 -13.07 21.84 -4.35
C ASN A 129 -12.83 20.34 -4.11
N LYS A 130 -11.61 19.94 -3.68
CA LYS A 130 -11.21 18.54 -3.50
C LYS A 130 -11.40 17.72 -4.78
N ILE A 131 -10.90 18.21 -5.90
CA ILE A 131 -11.01 17.57 -7.22
C ILE A 131 -9.65 17.06 -7.67
N LEU A 132 -9.61 15.82 -8.15
CA LEU A 132 -8.48 15.23 -8.85
C LEU A 132 -8.76 15.32 -10.36
N ARG A 133 -8.08 16.24 -11.03
CA ARG A 133 -8.21 16.50 -12.46
C ARG A 133 -6.85 16.36 -13.14
N HIS A 134 -6.80 15.70 -14.30
CA HIS A 134 -5.60 15.68 -15.14
C HIS A 134 -5.26 17.08 -15.63
N THR A 135 -3.97 17.38 -15.76
CA THR A 135 -3.53 18.73 -16.16
C THR A 135 -3.77 18.98 -17.63
N SER A 136 -3.52 18.01 -18.49
CA SER A 136 -3.67 18.08 -19.94
C SER A 136 -3.69 16.67 -20.55
N GLU A 137 -3.85 16.58 -21.89
CA GLU A 137 -3.75 15.33 -22.63
C GLU A 137 -2.41 14.60 -22.47
N SER A 138 -1.35 15.31 -22.07
CA SER A 138 -0.07 14.67 -21.68
C SER A 138 -0.21 13.66 -20.55
N PHE A 139 -1.35 13.64 -19.84
CA PHE A 139 -1.67 12.61 -18.86
C PHE A 139 -1.57 11.19 -19.43
N CYS A 140 -1.97 11.00 -20.69
CA CYS A 140 -1.92 9.71 -21.39
C CYS A 140 -0.50 9.23 -21.71
N GLU A 141 0.50 10.10 -21.64
CA GLU A 141 1.89 9.72 -21.93
C GLU A 141 2.47 8.71 -20.93
N ASP A 142 2.00 8.72 -19.69
CA ASP A 142 2.42 7.77 -18.66
C ASP A 142 1.22 7.10 -17.99
N PRO A 143 0.88 5.84 -18.35
CA PRO A 143 -0.25 5.12 -17.78
C PRO A 143 -0.19 4.96 -16.26
N LEU A 144 1.01 5.03 -15.64
CA LEU A 144 1.17 4.98 -14.18
C LEU A 144 0.42 6.11 -13.45
N ARG A 145 0.11 7.20 -14.15
CA ARG A 145 -0.65 8.33 -13.58
C ARG A 145 -2.06 7.92 -13.12
N VAL A 146 -2.62 6.84 -13.68
CA VAL A 146 -3.89 6.27 -13.21
C VAL A 146 -3.75 5.72 -11.79
N LEU A 147 -2.68 4.98 -11.50
CA LEU A 147 -2.41 4.49 -10.15
C LEU A 147 -2.11 5.66 -9.20
N ARG A 148 -1.44 6.69 -9.68
CA ARG A 148 -1.16 7.91 -8.91
C ARG A 148 -2.44 8.63 -8.49
N ILE A 149 -3.46 8.74 -9.36
CA ILE A 149 -4.78 9.28 -8.99
C ILE A 149 -5.40 8.45 -7.86
N ALA A 150 -5.43 7.14 -7.99
CA ALA A 150 -5.97 6.25 -6.95
C ALA A 150 -5.21 6.43 -5.62
N ARG A 151 -3.88 6.56 -5.68
CA ARG A 151 -3.05 6.83 -4.49
C ARG A 151 -3.32 8.21 -3.87
N PHE A 152 -3.54 9.25 -4.68
CA PHE A 152 -3.92 10.57 -4.14
C PHE A 152 -5.27 10.51 -3.45
N ARG A 153 -6.26 9.78 -4.01
CA ARG A 153 -7.55 9.60 -3.35
C ARG A 153 -7.39 8.83 -2.04
N ALA A 154 -6.58 7.78 -2.00
CA ALA A 154 -6.23 7.06 -0.77
C ALA A 154 -5.51 7.96 0.26
N ARG A 155 -4.66 8.88 -0.19
CA ARG A 155 -3.97 9.84 0.70
C ARG A 155 -4.93 10.88 1.29
N PHE A 156 -5.83 11.44 0.49
CA PHE A 156 -6.64 12.59 0.86
C PHE A 156 -8.04 12.21 1.38
N GLY A 157 -8.50 11.00 1.10
CA GLY A 157 -9.78 10.45 1.58
C GLY A 157 -10.94 10.59 0.61
N ILE A 158 -12.08 10.00 1.00
CA ILE A 158 -13.28 9.80 0.16
C ILE A 158 -13.92 11.09 -0.34
N CYS A 159 -13.71 12.21 0.37
CA CYS A 159 -14.26 13.51 -0.04
C CYS A 159 -13.64 14.04 -1.34
N TRP A 160 -12.49 13.49 -1.77
CA TRP A 160 -11.86 13.87 -3.02
C TRP A 160 -12.48 13.13 -4.19
N LYS A 161 -12.95 13.91 -5.18
CA LYS A 161 -13.65 13.39 -6.36
C LYS A 161 -12.75 13.45 -7.59
N ILE A 162 -12.84 12.45 -8.43
CA ILE A 162 -12.16 12.45 -9.74
C ILE A 162 -13.04 13.19 -10.73
N HIS A 163 -12.47 14.17 -11.44
CA HIS A 163 -13.20 14.96 -12.42
C HIS A 163 -13.74 14.08 -13.56
N PRO A 164 -14.97 14.31 -14.06
CA PRO A 164 -15.56 13.48 -15.12
C PRO A 164 -14.70 13.36 -16.37
N SER A 165 -14.09 14.46 -16.84
CA SER A 165 -13.18 14.41 -18.00
C SER A 165 -11.97 13.51 -17.77
N THR A 166 -11.47 13.42 -16.54
CA THR A 166 -10.36 12.54 -16.18
C THR A 166 -10.79 11.07 -16.21
N LYS A 167 -12.01 10.76 -15.76
CA LYS A 167 -12.56 9.38 -15.85
C LYS A 167 -12.68 8.95 -17.32
N VAL A 168 -13.19 9.83 -18.19
CA VAL A 168 -13.28 9.55 -19.63
C VAL A 168 -11.90 9.29 -20.23
N LEU A 169 -10.92 10.12 -19.91
CA LEU A 169 -9.56 9.99 -20.43
C LEU A 169 -8.91 8.66 -19.97
N ILE A 170 -9.08 8.29 -18.69
CA ILE A 170 -8.60 7.01 -18.15
C ILE A 170 -9.25 5.82 -18.86
N TYR A 171 -10.56 5.89 -19.13
CA TYR A 171 -11.24 4.82 -19.84
C TYR A 171 -10.72 4.65 -21.27
N GLN A 172 -10.43 5.76 -21.96
CA GLN A 172 -9.87 5.72 -23.33
C GLN A 172 -8.46 5.10 -23.38
N MET A 173 -7.64 5.33 -22.34
CA MET A 173 -6.27 4.82 -22.28
C MET A 173 -6.12 3.47 -21.55
N ARG A 174 -7.23 2.79 -21.19
CA ARG A 174 -7.16 1.60 -20.33
C ARG A 174 -6.27 0.48 -20.87
N LYS A 175 -6.21 0.28 -22.20
CA LYS A 175 -5.34 -0.72 -22.84
C LYS A 175 -3.84 -0.46 -22.61
N GLU A 176 -3.45 0.80 -22.44
CA GLU A 176 -2.05 1.15 -22.19
C GLU A 176 -1.58 0.70 -20.80
N LEU A 177 -2.51 0.43 -19.88
CA LEU A 177 -2.20 -0.09 -18.53
C LEU A 177 -1.57 -1.49 -18.57
N GLU A 178 -1.81 -2.29 -19.61
CA GLU A 178 -1.18 -3.60 -19.82
C GLU A 178 0.35 -3.48 -20.00
N SER A 179 0.83 -2.32 -20.42
CA SER A 179 2.27 -2.06 -20.62
C SER A 179 3.00 -1.59 -19.36
N LEU A 180 2.34 -1.50 -18.22
CA LEU A 180 2.94 -1.03 -16.97
C LEU A 180 4.05 -1.96 -16.48
N GLU A 181 5.21 -1.38 -16.20
CA GLU A 181 6.33 -2.13 -15.64
C GLU A 181 6.01 -2.58 -14.20
N PRO A 182 6.16 -3.88 -13.85
CA PRO A 182 5.78 -4.43 -12.54
C PRO A 182 6.42 -3.71 -11.35
N ASN A 183 7.69 -3.31 -11.46
CA ASN A 183 8.38 -2.59 -10.39
C ASN A 183 7.78 -1.19 -10.13
N ARG A 184 7.31 -0.51 -11.18
CA ARG A 184 6.66 0.80 -11.06
C ARG A 184 5.29 0.65 -10.41
N VAL A 185 4.53 -0.37 -10.81
CA VAL A 185 3.24 -0.72 -10.19
C VAL A 185 3.44 -1.00 -8.69
N TYR A 186 4.41 -1.86 -8.35
CA TYR A 186 4.71 -2.17 -6.95
C TYR A 186 5.00 -0.92 -6.11
N ARG A 187 5.81 0.01 -6.63
CA ARG A 187 6.14 1.26 -5.90
C ARG A 187 4.92 2.14 -5.63
N GLU A 188 4.00 2.24 -6.59
CA GLU A 188 2.75 2.99 -6.39
C GLU A 188 1.83 2.29 -5.38
N VAL A 189 1.74 0.95 -5.44
CA VAL A 189 0.99 0.15 -4.44
C VAL A 189 1.62 0.26 -3.06
N GLU A 190 2.94 0.11 -2.94
CA GLU A 190 3.65 0.26 -1.67
C GLU A 190 3.42 1.65 -1.06
N SER A 191 3.47 2.70 -1.90
CA SER A 191 3.15 4.06 -1.47
C SER A 191 1.68 4.21 -1.07
N ALA A 192 0.75 3.55 -1.75
CA ALA A 192 -0.66 3.52 -1.39
C ALA A 192 -0.90 2.78 -0.07
N MET A 193 -0.19 1.67 0.18
CA MET A 193 -0.24 0.93 1.45
C MET A 193 0.20 1.76 2.66
N GLN A 194 0.99 2.82 2.45
CA GLN A 194 1.40 3.76 3.50
C GLN A 194 0.41 4.91 3.73
N THR A 195 -0.64 5.01 2.92
CA THR A 195 -1.69 6.03 3.08
C THR A 195 -2.68 5.67 4.20
N PRO A 196 -3.42 6.67 4.73
CA PRO A 196 -4.41 6.42 5.77
C PRO A 196 -5.68 5.69 5.30
N ASN A 197 -5.94 5.60 3.98
CA ASN A 197 -7.14 4.98 3.43
C ASN A 197 -6.77 4.10 2.23
N THR A 198 -6.00 3.05 2.47
CA THR A 198 -5.46 2.15 1.41
C THR A 198 -6.58 1.48 0.60
N SER A 199 -7.69 1.11 1.25
CA SER A 199 -8.86 0.50 0.57
C SER A 199 -9.36 1.38 -0.58
N LEU A 200 -9.37 2.72 -0.39
CA LEU A 200 -9.76 3.66 -1.43
C LEU A 200 -8.88 3.60 -2.69
N PHE A 201 -7.65 3.11 -2.60
CA PHE A 201 -6.83 2.90 -3.78
C PHE A 201 -7.46 1.85 -4.70
N PHE A 202 -7.81 0.69 -4.17
CA PHE A 202 -8.40 -0.40 -4.93
C PHE A 202 -9.84 -0.11 -5.33
N GLU A 203 -10.64 0.46 -4.43
CA GLU A 203 -12.01 0.92 -4.72
C GLU A 203 -12.01 1.95 -5.85
N THR A 204 -11.01 2.84 -5.90
CA THR A 204 -10.88 3.83 -6.98
C THR A 204 -10.55 3.17 -8.33
N LEU A 205 -9.64 2.20 -8.36
CA LEU A 205 -9.32 1.47 -9.57
C LEU A 205 -10.53 0.68 -10.08
N PHE A 206 -11.34 0.14 -9.18
CA PHE A 206 -12.60 -0.52 -9.52
C PHE A 206 -13.62 0.49 -10.09
N GLU A 207 -13.83 1.65 -9.43
CA GLU A 207 -14.69 2.73 -9.89
C GLU A 207 -14.30 3.26 -11.28
N LEU A 208 -12.99 3.30 -11.57
CA LEU A 208 -12.46 3.73 -12.85
C LEU A 208 -12.54 2.66 -13.96
N GLY A 209 -12.95 1.43 -13.64
CA GLY A 209 -13.04 0.31 -14.58
C GLY A 209 -11.68 -0.16 -15.09
N VAL A 210 -10.65 -0.15 -14.24
CA VAL A 210 -9.27 -0.54 -14.58
C VAL A 210 -8.68 -1.57 -13.64
N LEU A 211 -9.41 -1.97 -12.61
CA LEU A 211 -8.96 -2.97 -11.63
C LEU A 211 -8.70 -4.32 -12.31
N ASP A 212 -9.53 -4.70 -13.26
CA ASP A 212 -9.45 -5.96 -14.01
C ASP A 212 -8.16 -6.10 -14.85
N ILE A 213 -7.58 -4.97 -15.27
CA ILE A 213 -6.34 -4.97 -16.07
C ILE A 213 -5.12 -5.10 -15.17
N ILE A 214 -5.10 -4.35 -14.06
CA ILE A 214 -3.92 -4.23 -13.20
C ILE A 214 -3.91 -5.34 -12.13
N PHE A 215 -5.09 -5.71 -11.64
CA PHE A 215 -5.29 -6.67 -10.56
C PHE A 215 -6.41 -7.68 -10.91
N PRO A 216 -6.21 -8.52 -11.94
CA PRO A 216 -7.26 -9.43 -12.44
C PRO A 216 -7.74 -10.44 -11.39
N HIS A 217 -6.87 -10.94 -10.52
CA HIS A 217 -7.28 -11.88 -9.47
C HIS A 217 -8.05 -11.15 -8.34
N LEU A 218 -7.64 -9.92 -8.00
CA LEU A 218 -8.40 -9.10 -7.05
C LEU A 218 -9.76 -8.70 -7.64
N TYR A 219 -9.81 -8.40 -8.95
CA TYR A 219 -11.08 -8.15 -9.65
C TYR A 219 -12.00 -9.37 -9.64
N ALA A 220 -11.47 -10.59 -9.75
CA ALA A 220 -12.28 -11.81 -9.67
C ALA A 220 -13.07 -11.96 -8.35
N LEU A 221 -12.61 -11.33 -7.27
CA LEU A 221 -13.35 -11.28 -6.00
C LEU A 221 -14.63 -10.44 -6.08
N THR A 222 -14.76 -9.53 -7.04
CA THR A 222 -15.93 -8.64 -7.18
C THR A 222 -17.20 -9.40 -7.60
N THR A 223 -17.03 -10.54 -8.30
CA THR A 223 -18.13 -11.37 -8.79
C THR A 223 -18.45 -12.54 -7.89
N LEU A 224 -17.57 -12.85 -6.92
CA LEU A 224 -17.76 -13.96 -5.99
C LEU A 224 -18.59 -13.48 -4.79
N LYS A 225 -19.77 -14.13 -4.61
CA LYS A 225 -20.65 -13.93 -3.46
C LYS A 225 -20.59 -15.17 -2.57
N GLU A 226 -20.28 -14.97 -1.31
CA GLU A 226 -20.41 -16.04 -0.30
C GLU A 226 -21.83 -15.97 0.27
N GLY A 227 -22.72 -16.83 -0.19
CA GLY A 227 -24.15 -16.83 0.12
C GLY A 227 -24.51 -17.37 1.52
N ASN A 228 -23.66 -17.17 2.53
CA ASN A 228 -23.93 -17.62 3.90
C ASN A 228 -24.56 -16.51 4.74
N LEU A 229 -25.35 -16.88 5.77
CA LEU A 229 -25.97 -15.97 6.76
C LEU A 229 -24.97 -15.02 7.46
N HIS A 230 -23.67 -15.35 7.39
CA HIS A 230 -22.56 -14.61 7.99
C HIS A 230 -21.76 -13.73 6.99
N HIS A 231 -22.20 -13.64 5.72
CA HIS A 231 -21.55 -12.89 4.67
C HIS A 231 -22.60 -12.14 3.85
N LEU A 232 -23.10 -11.05 4.40
CA LEU A 232 -24.09 -10.17 3.74
C LEU A 232 -23.42 -9.13 2.83
N GLU A 233 -22.11 -9.13 2.76
CA GLU A 233 -21.35 -8.25 1.87
C GLU A 233 -21.71 -8.54 0.40
N ALA A 234 -21.71 -7.49 -0.42
CA ALA A 234 -22.06 -7.60 -1.82
C ALA A 234 -21.16 -8.56 -2.60
N SER A 235 -19.90 -8.76 -2.13
CA SER A 235 -18.91 -9.65 -2.73
C SER A 235 -17.71 -9.87 -1.79
N VAL A 236 -16.87 -10.87 -2.08
CA VAL A 236 -15.60 -11.10 -1.38
C VAL A 236 -14.66 -9.89 -1.52
N PHE A 237 -14.73 -9.16 -2.63
CA PHE A 237 -14.00 -7.90 -2.78
C PHE A 237 -14.44 -6.86 -1.75
N ALA A 238 -15.75 -6.68 -1.57
CA ALA A 238 -16.30 -5.74 -0.59
C ALA A 238 -15.83 -6.10 0.84
N HIS A 239 -15.91 -7.39 1.21
CA HIS A 239 -15.35 -7.91 2.45
C HIS A 239 -13.86 -7.58 2.59
N THR A 240 -13.05 -7.88 1.56
CA THR A 240 -11.61 -7.58 1.56
C THR A 240 -11.32 -6.09 1.78
N MET A 241 -12.09 -5.19 1.17
CA MET A 241 -11.95 -3.75 1.38
C MET A 241 -12.32 -3.35 2.81
N GLU A 242 -13.34 -3.97 3.41
CA GLU A 242 -13.70 -3.74 4.82
C GLU A 242 -12.62 -4.24 5.78
N VAL A 243 -12.09 -5.46 5.56
CA VAL A 243 -10.94 -5.99 6.32
C VAL A 243 -9.75 -5.04 6.24
N LEU A 244 -9.49 -4.48 5.07
CA LEU A 244 -8.39 -3.53 4.88
C LEU A 244 -8.63 -2.21 5.65
N LYS A 245 -9.84 -1.66 5.65
CA LYS A 245 -10.22 -0.45 6.44
C LYS A 245 -10.05 -0.69 7.95
N ILE A 246 -10.50 -1.83 8.44
CA ILE A 246 -10.34 -2.19 9.86
C ILE A 246 -8.85 -2.36 10.20
N THR A 247 -8.09 -3.03 9.32
CA THR A 247 -6.63 -3.16 9.47
C THR A 247 -5.96 -1.78 9.57
N GLU A 248 -6.38 -0.79 8.81
CA GLU A 248 -5.87 0.59 8.88
C GLU A 248 -6.16 1.25 10.22
N SER A 249 -7.35 1.06 10.74
CA SER A 249 -7.73 1.58 12.06
C SER A 249 -6.88 0.95 13.18
N LEU A 250 -6.75 -0.39 13.16
CA LEU A 250 -5.92 -1.14 14.11
C LEU A 250 -4.44 -0.74 14.01
N ALA A 251 -3.95 -0.54 12.79
CA ALA A 251 -2.58 -0.15 12.54
C ALA A 251 -2.23 1.21 13.13
N LYS A 252 -3.13 2.18 13.09
CA LYS A 252 -2.93 3.50 13.73
C LYS A 252 -2.71 3.34 15.24
N THR A 253 -3.51 2.53 15.90
CA THR A 253 -3.37 2.24 17.34
C THR A 253 -2.04 1.54 17.63
N LEU A 254 -1.69 0.51 16.86
CA LEU A 254 -0.46 -0.25 17.03
C LEU A 254 0.81 0.58 16.75
N GLN A 255 0.75 1.50 15.77
CA GLN A 255 1.85 2.42 15.50
C GLN A 255 1.99 3.51 16.57
N ALA A 256 0.88 4.07 17.05
CA ALA A 256 0.88 5.07 18.12
C ALA A 256 1.51 4.51 19.42
N THR A 257 1.34 3.22 19.68
CA THR A 257 1.94 2.51 20.82
C THR A 257 3.32 1.92 20.51
N GLN A 258 3.90 2.22 19.35
CA GLN A 258 5.20 1.69 18.88
C GLN A 258 5.28 0.16 18.85
N GLN A 259 4.14 -0.53 18.74
CA GLN A 259 4.07 -2.00 18.71
C GLN A 259 4.42 -2.60 17.35
N ILE A 260 4.31 -1.83 16.26
CA ILE A 260 4.65 -2.28 14.90
C ILE A 260 5.45 -1.24 14.13
N SER A 261 6.40 -1.71 13.33
CA SER A 261 7.18 -0.91 12.38
C SER A 261 6.40 -0.69 11.08
N ASN A 262 6.87 0.26 10.25
CA ASN A 262 6.30 0.48 8.91
C ASN A 262 6.35 -0.78 8.03
N LYS A 263 7.40 -1.60 8.15
CA LYS A 263 7.50 -2.87 7.42
C LYS A 263 6.44 -3.87 7.88
N GLN A 264 6.20 -3.99 9.17
CA GLN A 264 5.17 -4.86 9.73
C GLN A 264 3.77 -4.40 9.36
N LEU A 265 3.53 -3.09 9.33
CA LEU A 265 2.29 -2.53 8.80
C LEU A 265 2.06 -2.92 7.34
N LEU A 266 3.10 -2.84 6.52
CA LEU A 266 3.03 -3.22 5.11
C LEU A 266 2.71 -4.72 4.94
N ILE A 267 3.36 -5.60 5.74
CA ILE A 267 3.07 -7.04 5.78
C ILE A 267 1.61 -7.29 6.13
N LEU A 268 1.10 -6.63 7.17
CA LEU A 268 -0.28 -6.80 7.64
C LEU A 268 -1.30 -6.35 6.59
N LYS A 269 -1.10 -5.19 5.97
CA LYS A 269 -2.01 -4.68 4.93
C LYS A 269 -2.00 -5.55 3.67
N PHE A 270 -0.84 -6.07 3.26
CA PHE A 270 -0.79 -7.03 2.16
C PHE A 270 -1.45 -8.36 2.54
N ALA A 271 -1.29 -8.83 3.77
CA ALA A 271 -2.00 -10.03 4.23
C ALA A 271 -3.52 -9.81 4.22
N ALA A 272 -4.00 -8.65 4.67
CA ALA A 272 -5.42 -8.27 4.63
C ALA A 272 -5.95 -8.17 3.19
N LEU A 273 -5.15 -7.65 2.24
CA LEU A 273 -5.55 -7.55 0.84
C LEU A 273 -5.67 -8.92 0.15
N TYR A 274 -4.77 -9.84 0.48
CA TYR A 274 -4.64 -11.11 -0.25
C TYR A 274 -5.14 -12.34 0.53
N HIS A 275 -5.76 -12.19 1.74
CA HIS A 275 -6.14 -13.33 2.56
C HIS A 275 -7.12 -14.29 1.85
N ASP A 276 -8.01 -13.75 1.05
CA ASP A 276 -9.05 -14.47 0.32
C ASP A 276 -8.82 -14.57 -1.20
N ILE A 277 -7.66 -14.16 -1.68
CA ILE A 277 -7.38 -14.03 -3.12
C ILE A 277 -7.54 -15.33 -3.91
N ALA A 278 -7.32 -16.47 -3.28
CA ALA A 278 -7.44 -17.77 -3.93
C ALA A 278 -8.87 -18.36 -3.88
N LYS A 279 -9.85 -17.71 -3.22
CA LYS A 279 -11.24 -18.19 -3.20
C LYS A 279 -11.84 -18.42 -4.58
N PRO A 280 -11.71 -17.52 -5.58
CA PRO A 280 -12.24 -17.76 -6.92
C PRO A 280 -11.67 -19.02 -7.59
N TYR A 281 -10.38 -19.30 -7.38
CA TYR A 281 -9.75 -20.53 -7.84
C TYR A 281 -10.37 -21.75 -7.17
N CYS A 282 -10.49 -21.75 -5.83
CA CYS A 282 -11.03 -22.88 -5.08
C CYS A 282 -12.49 -23.15 -5.43
N TYR A 283 -13.33 -22.13 -5.54
CA TYR A 283 -14.72 -22.30 -5.97
C TYR A 283 -14.85 -22.91 -7.36
N ARG A 284 -14.01 -22.47 -8.32
CA ARG A 284 -14.02 -23.00 -9.70
C ARG A 284 -13.60 -24.46 -9.76
N HIS A 285 -12.64 -24.90 -8.94
CA HIS A 285 -12.06 -26.24 -9.03
C HIS A 285 -12.67 -27.23 -8.03
N PHE A 286 -13.15 -26.77 -6.88
CA PHE A 286 -13.62 -27.63 -5.78
C PHE A 286 -15.07 -27.35 -5.37
N GLY A 287 -15.72 -26.32 -5.92
CA GLY A 287 -17.08 -25.93 -5.59
C GLY A 287 -17.24 -25.24 -4.22
N ASN A 288 -16.14 -24.97 -3.51
CA ASN A 288 -16.14 -24.35 -2.20
C ASN A 288 -14.83 -23.59 -1.95
N SER A 289 -14.73 -22.87 -0.82
CA SER A 289 -13.53 -22.09 -0.46
C SER A 289 -12.42 -22.91 0.23
N SER A 290 -12.57 -24.23 0.41
CA SER A 290 -11.59 -25.02 1.15
C SER A 290 -10.21 -24.96 0.53
N GLY A 291 -9.20 -24.64 1.35
CA GLY A 291 -7.80 -24.59 0.93
C GLY A 291 -7.37 -23.28 0.27
N HIS A 292 -8.22 -22.23 0.25
CA HIS A 292 -7.83 -20.91 -0.27
C HIS A 292 -6.65 -20.28 0.49
N ASP A 293 -6.33 -20.78 1.68
CA ASP A 293 -5.19 -20.39 2.51
C ASP A 293 -3.87 -21.07 2.11
N LYS A 294 -3.90 -21.99 1.13
CA LYS A 294 -2.70 -22.70 0.68
C LYS A 294 -1.84 -21.84 -0.24
N GLN A 295 -0.55 -21.81 0.06
CA GLN A 295 0.43 -21.01 -0.69
C GLN A 295 0.46 -21.33 -2.18
N GLU A 296 0.24 -22.59 -2.57
CA GLU A 296 0.21 -23.06 -3.96
C GLU A 296 -0.89 -22.42 -4.80
N TYR A 297 -2.00 -21.95 -4.16
CA TYR A 297 -3.09 -21.24 -4.84
C TYR A 297 -2.98 -19.74 -4.72
N ILE A 298 -2.32 -19.23 -3.67
CA ILE A 298 -2.13 -17.79 -3.43
C ILE A 298 -1.05 -17.23 -4.36
N LEU A 299 0.10 -17.91 -4.48
CA LEU A 299 1.25 -17.38 -5.24
C LEU A 299 0.92 -17.07 -6.70
N PRO A 300 0.21 -17.94 -7.46
CA PRO A 300 -0.19 -17.63 -8.84
C PRO A 300 -1.22 -16.50 -8.94
N ALA A 301 -1.94 -16.21 -7.84
CA ALA A 301 -2.96 -15.17 -7.78
C ALA A 301 -2.45 -13.80 -7.30
N LEU A 302 -1.15 -13.66 -7.06
CA LEU A 302 -0.56 -12.35 -6.75
C LEU A 302 -0.41 -11.54 -8.04
N ASP A 303 -1.21 -10.50 -8.19
CA ASP A 303 -1.25 -9.65 -9.39
C ASP A 303 0.01 -8.78 -9.58
N ILE A 304 0.78 -8.58 -8.51
CA ILE A 304 1.97 -7.75 -8.52
C ILE A 304 3.18 -8.47 -7.91
N PHE A 305 4.36 -8.04 -8.34
CA PHE A 305 5.60 -8.45 -7.67
C PHE A 305 5.63 -7.91 -6.24
N ILE A 306 5.82 -8.78 -5.26
CA ILE A 306 6.03 -8.41 -3.85
C ILE A 306 7.41 -8.92 -3.42
N PRO A 307 8.28 -8.05 -2.86
CA PRO A 307 9.59 -8.45 -2.38
C PRO A 307 9.53 -9.59 -1.37
N LYS A 308 10.42 -10.57 -1.46
CA LYS A 308 10.42 -11.78 -0.59
C LYS A 308 10.41 -11.45 0.90
N SER A 309 11.00 -10.31 1.30
CA SER A 309 11.02 -9.86 2.70
C SER A 309 9.66 -9.43 3.25
N ILE A 310 8.69 -9.15 2.37
CA ILE A 310 7.28 -8.86 2.69
C ILE A 310 6.44 -10.09 2.37
N GLN A 311 6.64 -10.72 1.22
CA GLN A 311 5.86 -11.84 0.72
C GLN A 311 5.88 -13.04 1.68
N LYS A 312 7.07 -13.45 2.16
CA LYS A 312 7.19 -14.62 3.03
C LYS A 312 6.38 -14.50 4.34
N PRO A 313 6.54 -13.45 5.17
CA PRO A 313 5.70 -13.28 6.36
C PRO A 313 4.22 -13.05 6.03
N MET A 314 3.89 -12.33 4.94
CA MET A 314 2.51 -12.17 4.46
C MET A 314 1.85 -13.53 4.20
N LEU A 315 2.49 -14.41 3.43
CA LEU A 315 1.98 -15.75 3.12
C LEU A 315 1.79 -16.59 4.38
N GLN A 316 2.63 -16.42 5.38
CA GLN A 316 2.47 -17.11 6.66
C GLN A 316 1.21 -16.63 7.40
N LEU A 317 0.95 -15.31 7.43
CA LEU A 317 -0.28 -14.76 8.00
C LEU A 317 -1.50 -15.31 7.26
N ILE A 318 -1.48 -15.33 5.93
CA ILE A 318 -2.60 -15.85 5.12
C ILE A 318 -2.80 -17.35 5.38
N LYS A 319 -1.74 -18.16 5.40
CA LYS A 319 -1.81 -19.60 5.69
C LYS A 319 -2.45 -19.92 7.05
N ASN A 320 -2.33 -19.01 8.00
CA ASN A 320 -2.79 -19.22 9.37
C ASN A 320 -4.10 -18.48 9.70
N HIS A 321 -4.66 -17.64 8.78
CA HIS A 321 -5.83 -16.83 9.09
C HIS A 321 -7.07 -17.66 9.41
N THR A 322 -7.29 -18.77 8.72
CA THR A 322 -8.41 -19.69 9.01
C THR A 322 -8.15 -20.57 10.23
N LYS A 323 -6.89 -20.93 10.50
CA LYS A 323 -6.53 -21.84 11.61
C LYS A 323 -6.73 -21.21 12.97
N ILE A 324 -6.41 -19.92 13.11
CA ILE A 324 -6.53 -19.22 14.38
C ILE A 324 -7.98 -19.15 14.89
N TYR A 325 -8.97 -19.24 13.99
CA TYR A 325 -10.38 -19.34 14.37
C TYR A 325 -10.75 -20.70 15.01
N LYS A 326 -10.02 -21.75 14.63
CA LYS A 326 -10.35 -23.14 14.94
C LYS A 326 -9.39 -23.76 15.95
N LEU A 327 -8.59 -22.95 16.66
CA LEU A 327 -7.59 -23.45 17.58
C LEU A 327 -8.21 -24.38 18.65
N ASP A 328 -9.39 -24.02 19.18
CA ASP A 328 -10.08 -24.79 20.21
C ASP A 328 -10.62 -26.15 19.68
N GLU A 329 -10.78 -26.29 18.38
CA GLU A 329 -11.26 -27.52 17.70
C GLU A 329 -10.09 -28.38 17.20
N MET A 330 -8.85 -27.89 17.28
CA MET A 330 -7.69 -28.57 16.71
C MET A 330 -7.07 -29.56 17.70
N ARG A 331 -6.46 -30.63 17.18
CA ARG A 331 -5.63 -31.54 17.98
C ARG A 331 -4.42 -30.81 18.56
N PRO A 332 -3.96 -31.12 19.79
CA PRO A 332 -2.84 -30.47 20.44
C PRO A 332 -1.58 -30.33 19.58
N SER A 333 -1.23 -31.39 18.83
CA SER A 333 -0.08 -31.35 17.90
C SER A 333 -0.22 -30.29 16.81
N LYS A 334 -1.43 -30.01 16.33
CA LYS A 334 -1.70 -29.00 15.31
C LYS A 334 -1.71 -27.59 15.90
N ILE A 335 -2.13 -27.41 17.13
CA ILE A 335 -2.00 -26.15 17.87
C ILE A 335 -0.52 -25.82 18.08
N ILE A 336 0.30 -26.79 18.49
CA ILE A 336 1.75 -26.61 18.62
C ILE A 336 2.38 -26.24 17.27
N GLU A 337 2.03 -26.93 16.18
CA GLU A 337 2.50 -26.63 14.82
C GLU A 337 2.13 -25.19 14.40
N PHE A 338 0.92 -24.73 14.77
CA PHE A 338 0.50 -23.34 14.54
C PHE A 338 1.44 -22.37 15.26
N PHE A 339 1.68 -22.54 16.56
CA PHE A 339 2.57 -21.65 17.32
C PHE A 339 4.04 -21.73 16.86
N ASP A 340 4.54 -22.93 16.56
CA ASP A 340 5.91 -23.14 16.07
C ASP A 340 6.13 -22.48 14.70
N SER A 341 5.06 -22.32 13.90
CA SER A 341 5.13 -21.64 12.60
C SER A 341 5.62 -20.20 12.69
N PHE A 342 5.46 -19.54 13.84
CA PHE A 342 5.92 -18.16 14.06
C PHE A 342 7.41 -18.05 14.42
N CYS A 343 8.15 -19.18 14.51
CA CYS A 343 9.61 -19.19 14.72
C CYS A 343 10.07 -18.29 15.89
N ARG A 344 9.33 -18.26 16.99
CA ARG A 344 9.53 -17.39 18.16
C ARG A 344 9.35 -15.90 17.91
N ASP A 345 8.88 -15.49 16.73
CA ASP A 345 8.59 -14.09 16.42
C ASP A 345 7.22 -13.67 16.98
N LYS A 346 7.24 -13.12 18.19
CA LYS A 346 6.05 -12.58 18.87
C LYS A 346 5.41 -11.43 18.08
N SER A 347 6.20 -10.67 17.31
CA SER A 347 5.68 -9.56 16.54
C SER A 347 4.81 -10.07 15.37
N LEU A 348 5.24 -11.13 14.70
CA LEU A 348 4.48 -11.78 13.65
C LEU A 348 3.18 -12.40 14.19
N LEU A 349 3.20 -12.99 15.39
CA LEU A 349 1.99 -13.47 16.05
C LEU A 349 1.01 -12.35 16.36
N ASN A 350 1.49 -11.17 16.81
CA ASN A 350 0.64 -10.00 17.01
C ASN A 350 -0.03 -9.54 15.71
N LEU A 351 0.69 -9.59 14.58
CA LEU A 351 0.09 -9.30 13.26
C LEU A 351 -0.99 -10.32 12.89
N GLN A 352 -0.79 -11.61 13.24
CA GLN A 352 -1.80 -12.66 13.02
C GLN A 352 -3.08 -12.39 13.80
N ILE A 353 -2.95 -12.00 15.06
CA ILE A 353 -4.10 -11.63 15.90
C ILE A 353 -4.80 -10.38 15.35
N ALA A 354 -4.04 -9.40 14.86
CA ALA A 354 -4.61 -8.21 14.23
C ALA A 354 -5.39 -8.54 12.96
N LEU A 355 -4.86 -9.44 12.12
CA LEU A 355 -5.54 -9.90 10.91
C LEU A 355 -6.84 -10.66 11.25
N LEU A 356 -6.81 -11.54 12.27
CA LEU A 356 -7.99 -12.23 12.77
C LEU A 356 -9.11 -11.25 13.15
N PHE A 357 -8.79 -10.24 13.95
CA PHE A 357 -9.78 -9.27 14.39
C PHE A 357 -10.31 -8.42 13.24
N ALA A 358 -9.44 -8.06 12.27
CA ALA A 358 -9.87 -7.33 11.09
C ALA A 358 -10.82 -8.17 10.23
N ASP A 359 -10.51 -9.42 9.99
CA ASP A 359 -11.32 -10.36 9.21
C ASP A 359 -12.70 -10.60 9.88
N ARG A 360 -12.71 -10.89 11.19
CA ARG A 360 -13.97 -11.08 11.94
C ARG A 360 -14.88 -9.85 11.88
N LYS A 361 -14.33 -8.66 12.15
CA LYS A 361 -15.11 -7.40 12.14
C LYS A 361 -15.51 -6.97 10.74
N GLY A 362 -14.77 -7.39 9.70
CA GLY A 362 -15.11 -7.13 8.30
C GLY A 362 -16.31 -7.92 7.80
N ARG A 363 -16.79 -8.91 8.55
CA ARG A 363 -17.99 -9.69 8.22
C ARG A 363 -19.23 -8.92 8.68
N ILE A 364 -20.22 -8.82 7.81
CA ILE A 364 -21.52 -8.22 8.12
C ILE A 364 -22.47 -9.38 8.48
N ASP A 365 -22.77 -9.54 9.78
CA ASP A 365 -23.72 -10.52 10.28
C ASP A 365 -25.13 -9.89 10.46
N LEU A 366 -26.17 -10.67 10.24
CA LEU A 366 -27.58 -10.26 10.51
C LEU A 366 -27.81 -9.89 11.98
N GLN A 367 -26.99 -10.42 12.90
CA GLN A 367 -27.11 -10.14 14.33
C GLN A 367 -26.46 -8.81 14.76
N ASP A 368 -25.49 -8.29 13.99
CA ASP A 368 -24.76 -7.06 14.32
C ASP A 368 -25.45 -5.78 13.83
N SER A 369 -26.52 -5.88 13.06
CA SER A 369 -27.29 -4.69 12.59
C SER A 369 -27.95 -3.89 13.71
N THR A 370 -28.05 -4.43 14.93
CA THR A 370 -28.67 -3.79 16.09
C THR A 370 -27.66 -3.25 17.13
N THR A 371 -26.39 -3.63 17.06
CA THR A 371 -25.36 -3.17 18.00
C THR A 371 -24.07 -2.80 17.30
N GLN A 372 -24.07 -1.63 16.66
CA GLN A 372 -22.81 -0.96 16.34
C GLN A 372 -22.16 -0.48 17.65
N SER A 373 -21.47 -1.36 18.36
CA SER A 373 -20.56 -0.90 19.40
C SER A 373 -19.41 -0.15 18.73
N LYS A 374 -19.24 1.11 19.09
CA LYS A 374 -18.15 1.99 18.63
C LYS A 374 -16.76 1.55 19.13
N ASP A 375 -16.70 0.41 19.83
CA ASP A 375 -15.50 -0.06 20.49
C ASP A 375 -14.52 -0.70 19.47
N SER A 376 -13.26 -0.38 19.64
CA SER A 376 -12.17 -1.00 18.88
C SER A 376 -12.25 -2.53 19.00
N PRO A 377 -11.99 -3.30 17.94
CA PRO A 377 -11.95 -4.77 18.01
C PRO A 377 -11.00 -5.32 19.09
N TYR A 378 -10.05 -4.49 19.56
CA TYR A 378 -9.14 -4.83 20.66
C TYR A 378 -9.73 -4.60 22.04
N ASP A 379 -10.84 -3.85 22.17
CA ASP A 379 -11.29 -3.32 23.46
C ASP A 379 -12.41 -4.17 24.10
N SER A 380 -12.99 -5.14 23.35
CA SER A 380 -13.92 -6.07 23.99
C SER A 380 -13.20 -7.00 24.96
N LEU A 381 -13.73 -7.22 26.15
CA LEU A 381 -13.15 -8.09 27.20
C LEU A 381 -12.87 -9.50 26.65
N SER A 382 -13.73 -10.05 25.80
CA SER A 382 -13.55 -11.37 25.18
C SER A 382 -12.35 -11.41 24.22
N ASN A 383 -12.11 -10.34 23.46
CA ASN A 383 -10.98 -10.26 22.55
C ASN A 383 -9.66 -10.04 23.31
N GLN A 384 -9.68 -9.30 24.40
CA GLN A 384 -8.52 -9.16 25.30
C GLN A 384 -8.16 -10.48 25.96
N ALA A 385 -9.14 -11.22 26.47
CA ALA A 385 -8.91 -12.55 27.06
C ALA A 385 -8.35 -13.52 26.02
N PHE A 386 -8.93 -13.57 24.82
CA PHE A 386 -8.41 -14.40 23.73
C PHE A 386 -6.96 -14.03 23.38
N ARG A 387 -6.66 -12.76 23.20
CA ARG A 387 -5.31 -12.27 22.91
C ARG A 387 -4.33 -12.66 24.01
N GLN A 388 -4.72 -12.50 25.25
CA GLN A 388 -3.88 -12.85 26.43
C GLN A 388 -3.58 -14.34 26.43
N ARG A 389 -4.60 -15.21 26.25
CA ARG A 389 -4.46 -16.67 26.17
C ARG A 389 -3.45 -17.07 25.10
N ILE A 390 -3.62 -16.54 23.86
CA ILE A 390 -2.70 -16.83 22.74
C ILE A 390 -1.26 -16.41 23.06
N LEU A 391 -1.05 -15.21 23.62
CA LEU A 391 0.29 -14.72 23.94
C LEU A 391 0.93 -15.48 25.10
N GLN A 392 0.18 -15.87 26.13
CA GLN A 392 0.66 -16.67 27.25
C GLN A 392 1.08 -18.06 26.76
N THR A 393 0.23 -18.71 25.96
CA THR A 393 0.55 -20.02 25.36
C THR A 393 1.81 -19.96 24.49
N PHE A 394 1.92 -18.95 23.63
CA PHE A 394 3.11 -18.75 22.82
C PHE A 394 4.38 -18.58 23.65
N ASN A 395 4.32 -17.77 24.69
CA ASN A 395 5.47 -17.55 25.59
C ASN A 395 5.85 -18.84 26.31
N ALA A 396 4.89 -19.58 26.85
CA ALA A 396 5.12 -20.83 27.57
C ALA A 396 5.75 -21.90 26.64
N LEU A 397 5.21 -22.10 25.44
CA LEU A 397 5.75 -23.03 24.47
C LEU A 397 7.18 -22.67 24.01
N ASN A 398 7.50 -21.38 23.90
CA ASN A 398 8.82 -20.92 23.49
C ASN A 398 9.85 -20.89 24.64
N ALA A 399 9.39 -20.86 25.89
CA ALA A 399 10.27 -20.97 27.06
C ALA A 399 10.81 -22.39 27.25
N TYR A 400 10.11 -23.39 26.69
CA TYR A 400 10.56 -24.77 26.80
C TYR A 400 11.85 -25.01 25.99
N SER A 401 12.81 -25.69 26.64
CA SER A 401 14.06 -26.18 26.05
C SER A 401 14.31 -27.62 26.48
N PRO A 402 14.62 -28.53 25.53
CA PRO A 402 14.91 -29.92 25.85
C PRO A 402 16.32 -30.10 26.44
N LYS A 403 17.08 -29.04 26.68
CA LYS A 403 18.48 -29.09 27.07
C LYS A 403 18.72 -29.93 28.34
N LEU A 404 17.98 -29.65 29.41
CA LEU A 404 18.11 -30.39 30.69
C LEU A 404 17.77 -31.88 30.55
N TRP A 405 16.75 -32.20 29.74
CA TRP A 405 16.42 -33.58 29.45
C TRP A 405 17.52 -34.27 28.63
N LEU A 406 18.09 -33.62 27.64
CA LEU A 406 19.21 -34.16 26.83
C LEU A 406 20.45 -34.43 27.72
N GLU A 407 20.78 -33.54 28.66
CA GLU A 407 21.88 -33.68 29.57
C GLU A 407 21.67 -34.84 30.59
N SER A 408 20.42 -35.20 30.88
CA SER A 408 20.10 -36.32 31.78
C SER A 408 20.19 -37.69 31.11
N GLN A 409 20.30 -37.76 29.77
CA GLN A 409 20.35 -39.03 29.04
C GLN A 409 21.75 -39.62 29.08
N LYS A 410 21.85 -40.93 29.39
CA LYS A 410 23.14 -41.66 29.37
C LYS A 410 23.74 -41.77 27.98
N ASN A 411 22.88 -41.92 26.96
CA ASN A 411 23.25 -41.93 25.54
C ASN A 411 22.42 -40.90 24.81
N LEU A 412 23.02 -40.22 23.82
CA LEU A 412 22.30 -39.21 23.01
C LEU A 412 21.13 -39.86 22.24
N PRO A 413 19.87 -39.48 22.50
CA PRO A 413 18.72 -40.04 21.80
C PRO A 413 18.77 -39.69 20.29
N ASN A 414 18.16 -40.54 19.48
CA ASN A 414 18.01 -40.22 18.04
C ASN A 414 17.05 -39.05 17.84
N ALA A 415 17.10 -38.43 16.64
CA ALA A 415 16.30 -37.25 16.29
C ALA A 415 14.79 -37.47 16.44
N GLN A 416 14.31 -38.68 16.22
CA GLN A 416 12.89 -39.04 16.33
C GLN A 416 12.44 -39.09 17.80
N ALA A 417 13.25 -39.65 18.71
CA ALA A 417 12.98 -39.66 20.13
C ALA A 417 13.01 -38.25 20.74
N ILE A 418 13.94 -37.39 20.26
CA ILE A 418 14.01 -35.98 20.69
C ILE A 418 12.72 -35.24 20.27
N LYS A 419 12.28 -35.39 19.02
CA LYS A 419 11.03 -34.79 18.52
C LYS A 419 9.80 -35.25 19.29
N ALA A 420 9.71 -36.55 19.57
CA ALA A 420 8.60 -37.13 20.33
C ALA A 420 8.55 -36.57 21.77
N HIS A 421 9.69 -36.50 22.46
CA HIS A 421 9.79 -35.91 23.79
C HIS A 421 9.39 -34.43 23.78
N ILE A 422 9.93 -33.62 22.87
CA ILE A 422 9.57 -32.21 22.73
C ILE A 422 8.06 -32.05 22.52
N LEU A 423 7.46 -32.86 21.67
CA LEU A 423 6.03 -32.81 21.43
C LEU A 423 5.22 -33.13 22.69
N GLN A 424 5.59 -34.19 23.44
CA GLN A 424 4.93 -34.56 24.68
C GLN A 424 4.98 -33.47 25.73
N GLU A 425 6.15 -32.85 25.93
CA GLU A 425 6.31 -31.77 26.91
C GLU A 425 5.52 -30.52 26.48
N LYS A 426 5.54 -30.18 25.20
CA LYS A 426 4.74 -29.07 24.69
C LYS A 426 3.23 -29.33 24.83
N ILE A 427 2.76 -30.58 24.72
CA ILE A 427 1.36 -30.93 24.98
C ILE A 427 1.02 -30.67 26.46
N LYS A 428 1.85 -31.09 27.41
CA LYS A 428 1.64 -30.80 28.83
C LYS A 428 1.57 -29.29 29.12
N ILE A 429 2.44 -28.51 28.47
CA ILE A 429 2.41 -27.04 28.57
C ILE A 429 1.10 -26.50 28.02
N LEU A 430 0.65 -27.02 26.88
CA LEU A 430 -0.60 -26.60 26.26
C LEU A 430 -1.80 -26.89 27.17
N ASP A 431 -1.84 -28.10 27.79
CA ASP A 431 -2.89 -28.50 28.73
C ASP A 431 -2.93 -27.58 29.96
N SER A 432 -1.77 -27.10 30.40
CA SER A 432 -1.69 -26.23 31.58
C SER A 432 -1.98 -24.73 31.33
N VAL A 433 -1.84 -24.26 30.08
CA VAL A 433 -1.94 -22.84 29.77
C VAL A 433 -3.09 -22.51 28.81
N PHE A 434 -3.32 -23.36 27.81
CA PHE A 434 -4.29 -23.08 26.75
C PHE A 434 -5.71 -23.50 27.12
N TYR A 435 -5.87 -24.67 27.81
CA TYR A 435 -7.18 -25.25 28.16
C TYR A 435 -7.67 -24.90 29.58
N GLN A 436 -6.88 -24.23 30.40
CA GLN A 436 -7.25 -23.85 31.77
C GLN A 436 -7.88 -22.46 31.91
N VAL A 437 -8.28 -21.82 30.83
CA VAL A 437 -8.87 -20.46 30.82
C VAL A 437 -10.37 -20.53 30.60
#